data_7fafa19748472b499df7f9c177c61fa2
#
_entry.id   7fafa19748472b499df7f9c177c61fa2
#
_cell.length_a   1.000
_cell.length_b   1.000
_cell.length_c   1.000
_cell.angle_alpha   90.00
_cell.angle_beta   90.00
_cell.angle_gamma   90.00
#
_symmetry.space_group_name_H-M   'P 1'
#
loop_
_entity.id
_entity.type
_entity.pdbx_description
1 polymer ?
#
loop_
_entity_poly.entity_id
_entity_poly.type
_entity_poly.pdbx_seq_one_letter_code
_entity_poly.pdbx_strand_id
1 'polypeptide(L)'
;MHSDGLNHTMPYADIFDGVFVYRTWIPYYLQSISLYFFGNNTFAARLPFAVAGFFSIWCLYHLTIRLTQEKSVAVFATTFLATCVPALLYFRTARYVAIPILLTPILLSFYIDIFENKKWNPVPLTITSIIFFHTMYVEFAGLIIGMLIHLFIYRKEVSPDNLRTIRIPAAITALLCLPWLFFLPALSKQITEFYTSSSPYIDTSSLGYLKHFVGFLFQVNNYIFPLILVPFIVFLPIKKFSRPISLLFICIFFILLTASLHSIPQLQYIAASIPILFILLGWINLHLFKSSVFQQSIFSAFLIFSNLVHVAPLIPVKQLLQPPRSDSKSSLYLEGVYQAFMREVKFKFIFLQYWGELANPYRGPLNKIVSFFETHGKKGETCYIDNELESLAFYTGFRMIHNSELTNKSIPDWIVLRGDQWALHSDEKASPLKKKLRFILRNNQYEQFELNAPVKRVNNSYEIQIHLFKSPISADKV
;
A
#
# COMPACT_ATOMS: atom_id res chain seq x y z
N MET A 1 14.34 -5.28 -16.28
CA MET A 1 14.04 -4.01 -16.98
C MET A 1 14.78 -4.05 -18.29
N HIS A 2 14.05 -4.10 -19.40
CA HIS A 2 14.67 -4.04 -20.72
C HIS A 2 15.15 -2.63 -21.00
N SER A 3 16.16 -2.52 -21.89
CA SER A 3 16.82 -1.30 -22.36
C SER A 3 15.90 -0.24 -22.99
N ASP A 4 14.62 -0.53 -23.12
CA ASP A 4 13.66 0.30 -23.85
C ASP A 4 12.98 1.37 -22.99
N GLY A 5 13.56 1.69 -21.84
CA GLY A 5 13.12 2.80 -21.00
C GLY A 5 11.70 2.65 -20.46
N LEU A 6 10.86 3.65 -20.69
CA LEU A 6 9.48 3.73 -20.20
C LEU A 6 8.49 2.84 -21.00
N ASN A 7 8.94 2.21 -22.07
CA ASN A 7 8.10 1.35 -22.92
C ASN A 7 7.96 -0.03 -22.31
N HIS A 8 7.16 -0.16 -21.29
CA HIS A 8 6.75 -1.46 -20.80
C HIS A 8 5.40 -1.85 -21.37
N THR A 9 5.42 -2.97 -22.05
CA THR A 9 4.29 -3.74 -22.54
C THR A 9 3.39 -4.22 -21.38
N MET A 10 2.77 -3.28 -20.66
CA MET A 10 1.58 -3.60 -19.91
C MET A 10 0.37 -3.41 -20.83
N PRO A 11 -0.71 -4.20 -20.69
CA PRO A 11 -1.91 -4.13 -21.54
C PRO A 11 -2.56 -2.75 -21.62
N TYR A 12 -2.09 -1.81 -20.83
CA TYR A 12 -2.55 -0.40 -20.80
C TYR A 12 -1.57 0.57 -21.47
N ALA A 13 -0.41 0.11 -21.92
CA ALA A 13 0.58 0.96 -22.58
C ALA A 13 0.14 1.42 -23.97
N ASP A 14 -0.71 0.62 -24.63
CA ASP A 14 -1.25 0.91 -25.96
C ASP A 14 -2.13 2.16 -26.01
N ILE A 15 -2.56 2.67 -24.86
CA ILE A 15 -3.49 3.79 -24.75
C ILE A 15 -2.80 5.13 -24.98
N PHE A 16 -1.50 5.22 -24.69
CA PHE A 16 -0.72 6.46 -24.70
C PHE A 16 0.62 6.28 -25.44
N ASP A 17 0.63 5.60 -26.56
CA ASP A 17 1.85 5.38 -27.37
C ASP A 17 3.06 4.88 -26.55
N GLY A 18 2.82 3.97 -25.61
CA GLY A 18 3.85 3.41 -24.77
C GLY A 18 4.25 4.24 -23.55
N VAL A 19 3.61 5.38 -23.30
CA VAL A 19 3.86 6.16 -22.07
C VAL A 19 3.12 5.55 -20.89
N PHE A 20 3.88 5.10 -19.91
CA PHE A 20 3.36 4.44 -18.72
C PHE A 20 2.89 5.45 -17.69
N VAL A 21 1.63 5.87 -17.76
CA VAL A 21 1.04 6.91 -16.89
C VAL A 21 0.37 6.32 -15.64
N TYR A 22 0.04 5.04 -15.69
CA TYR A 22 -0.75 4.36 -14.66
C TYR A 22 -0.04 4.25 -13.30
N ARG A 23 1.27 4.02 -13.31
CA ARG A 23 2.08 3.95 -12.08
C ARG A 23 3.06 5.10 -12.05
N THR A 24 3.27 5.58 -10.85
CA THR A 24 4.30 6.58 -10.58
C THR A 24 5.69 6.03 -10.88
N TRP A 25 6.52 6.83 -11.49
CA TRP A 25 7.80 6.38 -12.06
C TRP A 25 9.00 6.48 -11.11
N ILE A 26 8.96 7.36 -10.10
CA ILE A 26 10.07 7.55 -9.15
C ILE A 26 10.52 6.24 -8.48
N PRO A 27 9.64 5.39 -7.94
CA PRO A 27 10.06 4.13 -7.30
C PRO A 27 10.81 3.19 -8.26
N TYR A 28 10.40 3.17 -9.53
CA TYR A 28 11.05 2.33 -10.53
C TYR A 28 12.45 2.81 -10.89
N TYR A 29 12.65 4.13 -11.00
CA TYR A 29 13.99 4.68 -11.22
C TYR A 29 14.92 4.42 -10.03
N LEU A 30 14.45 4.60 -8.81
CA LEU A 30 15.21 4.28 -7.61
C LEU A 30 15.63 2.81 -7.58
N GLN A 31 14.70 1.93 -7.90
CA GLN A 31 14.98 0.48 -7.99
C GLN A 31 15.98 0.17 -9.12
N SER A 32 15.80 0.77 -10.30
CA SER A 32 16.69 0.55 -11.45
C SER A 32 18.11 1.01 -11.17
N ILE A 33 18.29 2.16 -10.54
CA ILE A 33 19.59 2.67 -10.12
C ILE A 33 20.26 1.68 -9.15
N SER A 34 19.52 1.19 -8.17
CA SER A 34 20.04 0.21 -7.21
C SER A 34 20.44 -1.11 -7.89
N LEU A 35 19.60 -1.61 -8.80
CA LEU A 35 19.90 -2.82 -9.57
C LEU A 35 21.12 -2.63 -10.49
N TYR A 36 21.29 -1.45 -11.04
CA TYR A 36 22.45 -1.12 -11.88
C TYR A 36 23.78 -1.21 -11.09
N PHE A 37 23.80 -0.67 -9.86
CA PHE A 37 25.03 -0.66 -9.04
C PHE A 37 25.31 -1.98 -8.32
N PHE A 38 24.27 -2.68 -7.86
CA PHE A 38 24.40 -3.86 -6.99
C PHE A 38 24.01 -5.18 -7.68
N GLY A 39 23.68 -5.12 -8.97
CA GLY A 39 23.28 -6.28 -9.76
C GLY A 39 21.83 -6.74 -9.53
N ASN A 40 21.39 -7.68 -10.37
CA ASN A 40 20.02 -8.21 -10.36
C ASN A 40 19.82 -9.22 -9.23
N ASN A 41 19.56 -8.74 -8.05
CA ASN A 41 19.28 -9.57 -6.88
C ASN A 41 18.23 -8.91 -5.96
N THR A 42 17.68 -9.72 -5.06
CA THR A 42 16.61 -9.28 -4.13
C THR A 42 17.08 -8.15 -3.20
N PHE A 43 18.33 -8.16 -2.77
CA PHE A 43 18.90 -7.11 -1.93
C PHE A 43 18.88 -5.77 -2.66
N ALA A 44 19.45 -5.72 -3.86
CA ALA A 44 19.49 -4.51 -4.69
C ALA A 44 18.09 -3.97 -4.99
N ALA A 45 17.12 -4.85 -5.28
CA ALA A 45 15.73 -4.43 -5.55
C ALA A 45 15.05 -3.78 -4.34
N ARG A 46 15.41 -4.18 -3.10
CA ARG A 46 14.78 -3.71 -1.85
C ARG A 46 15.52 -2.59 -1.16
N LEU A 47 16.82 -2.44 -1.42
CA LEU A 47 17.71 -1.51 -0.73
C LEU A 47 17.19 -0.06 -0.69
N PRO A 48 16.70 0.57 -1.79
CA PRO A 48 16.22 1.94 -1.75
C PRO A 48 15.05 2.14 -0.78
N PHE A 49 14.16 1.15 -0.69
CA PHE A 49 12.97 1.20 0.17
C PHE A 49 13.33 0.96 1.64
N ALA A 50 14.30 0.09 1.91
CA ALA A 50 14.83 -0.11 3.26
C ALA A 50 15.55 1.16 3.77
N VAL A 51 16.34 1.81 2.92
CA VAL A 51 16.99 3.09 3.21
C VAL A 51 15.94 4.19 3.46
N ALA A 52 14.88 4.26 2.65
CA ALA A 52 13.77 5.18 2.88
C ALA A 52 13.11 4.92 4.25
N GLY A 53 12.91 3.66 4.62
CA GLY A 53 12.39 3.28 5.94
C GLY A 53 13.27 3.74 7.10
N PHE A 54 14.58 3.56 7.00
CA PHE A 54 15.53 4.02 8.00
C PHE A 54 15.46 5.56 8.17
N PHE A 55 15.53 6.30 7.08
CA PHE A 55 15.47 7.75 7.12
C PHE A 55 14.10 8.26 7.56
N SER A 56 13.02 7.52 7.32
CA SER A 56 11.69 7.94 7.79
C SER A 56 11.60 8.01 9.31
N ILE A 57 12.27 7.11 10.04
CA ILE A 57 12.34 7.14 11.51
C ILE A 57 13.08 8.40 11.97
N TRP A 58 14.21 8.72 11.35
CA TRP A 58 15.00 9.91 11.66
C TRP A 58 14.25 11.20 11.37
N CYS A 59 13.62 11.30 10.19
CA CYS A 59 12.81 12.48 9.82
C CYS A 59 11.59 12.64 10.73
N LEU A 60 10.93 11.54 11.11
CA LEU A 60 9.81 11.55 12.03
C LEU A 60 10.21 12.08 13.40
N TYR A 61 11.36 11.66 13.94
CA TYR A 61 11.87 12.14 15.22
C TYR A 61 12.03 13.67 15.20
N HIS A 62 12.72 14.20 14.21
CA HIS A 62 12.96 15.64 14.09
C HIS A 62 11.67 16.45 13.89
N LEU A 63 10.77 15.96 13.00
CA LEU A 63 9.47 16.61 12.83
C LEU A 63 8.68 16.62 14.14
N THR A 64 8.65 15.50 14.86
CA THR A 64 7.87 15.39 16.09
C THR A 64 8.37 16.33 17.17
N ILE A 65 9.69 16.41 17.38
CA ILE A 65 10.26 17.39 18.32
C ILE A 65 9.85 18.82 17.93
N ARG A 66 9.94 19.13 16.66
CA ARG A 66 9.62 20.46 16.15
C ARG A 66 8.14 20.83 16.36
N LEU A 67 7.21 19.85 16.14
CA LEU A 67 5.77 20.08 16.30
C LEU A 67 5.32 20.15 17.75
N THR A 68 5.88 19.31 18.61
CA THR A 68 5.38 19.09 19.98
C THR A 68 6.25 19.71 21.05
N GLN A 69 7.52 20.03 20.73
CA GLN A 69 8.57 20.47 21.66
C GLN A 69 8.85 19.44 22.80
N GLU A 70 8.38 18.18 22.63
CA GLU A 70 8.43 17.13 23.64
C GLU A 70 9.24 15.94 23.14
N LYS A 71 10.42 15.70 23.76
CA LYS A 71 11.29 14.57 23.40
C LYS A 71 10.63 13.20 23.61
N SER A 72 9.83 13.06 24.66
CA SER A 72 9.11 11.81 24.95
C SER A 72 8.13 11.45 23.82
N VAL A 73 7.39 12.42 23.30
CA VAL A 73 6.49 12.22 22.15
C VAL A 73 7.28 11.74 20.92
N ALA A 74 8.44 12.36 20.66
CA ALA A 74 9.27 11.98 19.53
C ALA A 74 9.82 10.54 19.68
N VAL A 75 10.25 10.15 20.86
CA VAL A 75 10.71 8.79 21.15
C VAL A 75 9.56 7.79 20.94
N PHE A 76 8.36 8.05 21.48
CA PHE A 76 7.23 7.14 21.29
C PHE A 76 6.79 7.06 19.82
N ALA A 77 6.66 8.18 19.12
CA ALA A 77 6.28 8.20 17.71
C ALA A 77 7.24 7.38 16.84
N THR A 78 8.54 7.56 17.05
CA THR A 78 9.57 6.81 16.31
C THR A 78 9.62 5.34 16.70
N THR A 79 9.39 5.01 17.96
CA THR A 79 9.30 3.61 18.42
C THR A 79 8.10 2.93 17.78
N PHE A 80 6.94 3.59 17.72
CA PHE A 80 5.76 3.04 17.04
C PHE A 80 6.02 2.82 15.54
N LEU A 81 6.68 3.75 14.85
CA LEU A 81 7.04 3.55 13.44
C LEU A 81 8.04 2.39 13.26
N ALA A 82 9.08 2.33 14.10
CA ALA A 82 10.12 1.31 14.03
C ALA A 82 9.61 -0.10 14.35
N THR A 83 8.49 -0.22 15.06
CA THR A 83 7.87 -1.50 15.44
C THR A 83 6.56 -1.78 14.70
N CYS A 84 6.10 -0.85 13.86
CA CYS A 84 4.88 -1.02 13.07
C CYS A 84 5.07 -2.09 11.99
N VAL A 85 4.45 -3.26 12.18
CA VAL A 85 4.59 -4.38 11.25
C VAL A 85 4.22 -4.04 9.82
N PRO A 86 3.10 -3.36 9.51
CA PRO A 86 2.80 -2.91 8.15
C PRO A 86 3.90 -2.03 7.55
N ALA A 87 4.43 -1.06 8.31
CA ALA A 87 5.51 -0.20 7.84
C ALA A 87 6.80 -1.00 7.57
N LEU A 88 7.17 -1.91 8.49
CA LEU A 88 8.33 -2.79 8.32
C LEU A 88 8.20 -3.69 7.09
N LEU A 89 6.99 -4.21 6.80
CA LEU A 89 6.73 -4.97 5.58
C LEU A 89 6.90 -4.08 4.34
N TYR A 90 6.42 -2.84 4.36
CA TYR A 90 6.61 -1.89 3.26
C TYR A 90 8.08 -1.54 3.04
N PHE A 91 8.87 -1.39 4.09
CA PHE A 91 10.32 -1.15 3.98
C PHE A 91 11.10 -2.34 3.43
N ARG A 92 10.57 -3.55 3.57
CA ARG A 92 11.17 -4.78 3.04
C ARG A 92 10.75 -5.14 1.63
N THR A 93 9.70 -4.52 1.12
CA THR A 93 9.18 -4.80 -0.22
C THR A 93 9.73 -3.78 -1.22
N ALA A 94 10.00 -4.23 -2.43
CA ALA A 94 10.38 -3.35 -3.54
C ALA A 94 9.13 -2.63 -4.11
N ARG A 95 8.45 -1.83 -3.26
CA ARG A 95 7.23 -1.11 -3.61
C ARG A 95 7.32 0.36 -3.19
N TYR A 96 6.59 1.20 -3.89
CA TYR A 96 6.55 2.65 -3.67
C TYR A 96 6.17 3.08 -2.25
N VAL A 97 5.51 2.25 -1.48
CA VAL A 97 4.83 2.59 -0.21
C VAL A 97 5.78 3.12 0.88
N ALA A 98 7.05 2.70 0.87
CA ALA A 98 8.07 3.21 1.80
C ALA A 98 8.38 4.69 1.58
N ILE A 99 8.28 5.18 0.35
CA ILE A 99 8.67 6.54 -0.02
C ILE A 99 7.69 7.60 0.52
N PRO A 100 6.35 7.46 0.40
CA PRO A 100 5.40 8.35 1.07
C PRO A 100 5.59 8.44 2.59
N ILE A 101 5.93 7.33 3.26
CA ILE A 101 6.23 7.32 4.70
C ILE A 101 7.43 8.22 5.02
N LEU A 102 8.46 8.24 4.16
CA LEU A 102 9.62 9.12 4.29
C LEU A 102 9.27 10.58 3.91
N LEU A 103 8.61 10.77 2.77
CA LEU A 103 8.41 12.11 2.23
C LEU A 103 7.41 12.94 3.04
N THR A 104 6.45 12.31 3.73
CA THR A 104 5.48 13.02 4.56
C THR A 104 6.15 13.86 5.67
N PRO A 105 7.02 13.30 6.55
CA PRO A 105 7.67 14.12 7.57
C PRO A 105 8.62 15.16 6.97
N ILE A 106 9.25 14.89 5.83
CA ILE A 106 10.11 15.87 5.15
C ILE A 106 9.28 17.05 4.61
N LEU A 107 8.19 16.75 3.91
CA LEU A 107 7.31 17.76 3.32
C LEU A 107 6.67 18.64 4.40
N LEU A 108 6.18 18.03 5.48
CA LEU A 108 5.62 18.75 6.63
C LEU A 108 6.66 19.61 7.33
N SER A 109 7.92 19.17 7.43
CA SER A 109 9.00 19.97 8.00
C SER A 109 9.25 21.23 7.19
N PHE A 110 9.33 21.13 5.87
CA PHE A 110 9.51 22.30 5.00
C PHE A 110 8.26 23.19 4.95
N TYR A 111 7.08 22.62 5.11
CA TYR A 111 5.85 23.40 5.20
C TYR A 111 5.79 24.24 6.48
N ILE A 112 6.23 23.69 7.62
CA ILE A 112 6.23 24.43 8.90
C ILE A 112 7.19 25.63 8.84
N ASP A 113 8.28 25.55 8.06
CA ASP A 113 9.20 26.66 7.83
C ASP A 113 8.51 27.94 7.34
N ILE A 114 7.37 27.82 6.66
CA ILE A 114 6.56 28.97 6.20
C ILE A 114 6.11 29.84 7.37
N PHE A 115 5.84 29.22 8.53
CA PHE A 115 5.34 29.90 9.72
C PHE A 115 6.45 30.37 10.66
N GLU A 116 7.59 29.66 10.66
CA GLU A 116 8.65 29.85 11.65
C GLU A 116 9.80 30.73 11.13
N ASN A 117 10.09 30.63 9.83
CA ASN A 117 11.23 31.31 9.24
C ASN A 117 10.83 32.64 8.62
N LYS A 118 11.49 33.73 9.03
CA LYS A 118 11.29 35.07 8.42
C LYS A 118 11.66 35.11 6.93
N LYS A 119 12.71 34.35 6.55
CA LYS A 119 13.14 34.20 5.14
C LYS A 119 13.02 32.71 4.78
N TRP A 120 11.87 32.34 4.26
CA TRP A 120 11.59 30.97 3.87
C TRP A 120 12.15 30.64 2.48
N ASN A 121 12.82 29.48 2.36
CA ASN A 121 13.29 28.97 1.08
C ASN A 121 12.26 27.99 0.48
N PRO A 122 11.67 28.30 -0.69
CA PRO A 122 10.64 27.45 -1.29
C PRO A 122 11.19 26.18 -1.99
N VAL A 123 12.48 26.17 -2.33
CA VAL A 123 13.07 25.11 -3.17
C VAL A 123 12.91 23.70 -2.57
N PRO A 124 13.22 23.45 -1.28
CA PRO A 124 13.07 22.11 -0.72
C PRO A 124 11.62 21.62 -0.73
N LEU A 125 10.65 22.50 -0.44
CA LEU A 125 9.23 22.16 -0.50
C LEU A 125 8.81 21.79 -1.93
N THR A 126 9.25 22.58 -2.93
CA THR A 126 8.95 22.34 -4.34
C THR A 126 9.47 20.97 -4.80
N ILE A 127 10.76 20.70 -4.57
CA ILE A 127 11.40 19.43 -4.97
C ILE A 127 10.70 18.25 -4.29
N THR A 128 10.48 18.34 -2.99
CA THR A 128 9.82 17.25 -2.24
C THR A 128 8.38 17.03 -2.73
N SER A 129 7.65 18.11 -3.05
CA SER A 129 6.29 18.02 -3.59
C SER A 129 6.26 17.30 -4.94
N ILE A 130 7.18 17.64 -5.86
CA ILE A 130 7.27 17.00 -7.18
C ILE A 130 7.61 15.51 -7.02
N ILE A 131 8.61 15.17 -6.20
CA ILE A 131 9.00 13.78 -5.94
C ILE A 131 7.83 13.01 -5.34
N PHE A 132 7.11 13.60 -4.39
CA PHE A 132 5.98 12.94 -3.75
C PHE A 132 4.83 12.71 -4.73
N PHE A 133 4.46 13.70 -5.53
CA PHE A 133 3.44 13.55 -6.57
C PHE A 133 3.79 12.38 -7.51
N HIS A 134 5.01 12.35 -8.03
CA HIS A 134 5.48 11.28 -8.93
C HIS A 134 5.81 9.95 -8.21
N THR A 135 5.56 9.87 -6.91
CA THR A 135 5.58 8.63 -6.13
C THR A 135 4.18 8.12 -5.83
N MET A 136 3.23 8.99 -5.47
CA MET A 136 1.86 8.60 -5.14
C MET A 136 0.89 9.79 -5.24
N TYR A 137 0.14 9.89 -6.34
CA TYR A 137 -0.75 11.02 -6.65
C TYR A 137 -1.83 11.27 -5.60
N VAL A 138 -2.52 10.21 -5.15
CA VAL A 138 -3.71 10.32 -4.30
C VAL A 138 -3.34 10.79 -2.90
N GLU A 139 -2.30 10.21 -2.30
CA GLU A 139 -1.83 10.60 -0.98
C GLU A 139 -1.24 12.01 -0.98
N PHE A 140 -0.48 12.35 -2.04
CA PHE A 140 0.03 13.70 -2.24
C PHE A 140 -1.12 14.70 -2.31
N ALA A 141 -2.16 14.43 -3.10
CA ALA A 141 -3.33 15.32 -3.22
C ALA A 141 -3.98 15.56 -1.86
N GLY A 142 -4.22 14.50 -1.07
CA GLY A 142 -4.77 14.61 0.28
C GLY A 142 -3.91 15.45 1.21
N LEU A 143 -2.60 15.20 1.20
CA LEU A 143 -1.66 15.93 2.05
C LEU A 143 -1.59 17.43 1.67
N ILE A 144 -1.49 17.74 0.38
CA ILE A 144 -1.45 19.13 -0.11
C ILE A 144 -2.77 19.86 0.17
N ILE A 145 -3.91 19.25 -0.05
CA ILE A 145 -5.21 19.86 0.29
C ILE A 145 -5.26 20.16 1.79
N GLY A 146 -4.83 19.22 2.63
CA GLY A 146 -4.75 19.42 4.08
C GLY A 146 -3.84 20.61 4.45
N MET A 147 -2.65 20.68 3.86
CA MET A 147 -1.71 21.79 4.07
C MET A 147 -2.29 23.14 3.60
N LEU A 148 -2.94 23.19 2.44
CA LEU A 148 -3.57 24.40 1.92
C LEU A 148 -4.71 24.91 2.80
N ILE A 149 -5.56 24.01 3.29
CA ILE A 149 -6.65 24.35 4.22
C ILE A 149 -6.09 24.85 5.54
N HIS A 150 -5.06 24.17 6.08
CA HIS A 150 -4.37 24.65 7.28
C HIS A 150 -3.74 26.04 7.06
N LEU A 151 -3.05 26.24 5.93
CA LEU A 151 -2.49 27.56 5.58
C LEU A 151 -3.58 28.63 5.50
N PHE A 152 -4.72 28.33 4.88
CA PHE A 152 -5.85 29.26 4.78
C PHE A 152 -6.40 29.65 6.16
N ILE A 153 -6.54 28.68 7.08
CA ILE A 153 -7.01 28.93 8.45
C ILE A 153 -6.02 29.82 9.21
N TYR A 154 -4.73 29.52 9.11
CA TYR A 154 -3.69 30.19 9.90
C TYR A 154 -2.91 31.25 9.09
N ARG A 155 -3.42 31.70 7.95
CA ARG A 155 -2.74 32.67 7.05
C ARG A 155 -2.29 33.96 7.72
N LYS A 156 -2.98 34.39 8.78
CA LYS A 156 -2.64 35.61 9.54
C LYS A 156 -1.36 35.46 10.36
N GLU A 157 -0.91 34.24 10.62
CA GLU A 157 0.32 33.95 11.35
C GLU A 157 1.54 33.83 10.44
N VAL A 158 1.35 33.88 9.12
CA VAL A 158 2.43 33.80 8.11
C VAL A 158 2.83 35.22 7.68
N SER A 159 4.13 35.44 7.53
CA SER A 159 4.62 36.71 7.05
C SER A 159 4.12 37.01 5.61
N PRO A 160 3.79 38.27 5.27
CA PRO A 160 3.36 38.65 3.91
C PRO A 160 4.33 38.20 2.81
N ASP A 161 5.62 38.26 3.09
CA ASP A 161 6.67 37.87 2.14
C ASP A 161 6.65 36.37 1.89
N ASN A 162 6.48 35.53 2.93
CA ASN A 162 6.34 34.10 2.77
C ASN A 162 5.06 33.73 2.02
N LEU A 163 3.93 34.43 2.23
CA LEU A 163 2.70 34.28 1.47
C LEU A 163 2.84 34.60 -0.01
N ARG A 164 3.69 35.60 -0.35
CA ARG A 164 4.01 35.89 -1.75
C ARG A 164 4.92 34.83 -2.35
N THR A 165 5.93 34.39 -1.60
CA THR A 165 6.93 33.43 -2.05
C THR A 165 6.32 32.04 -2.28
N ILE A 166 5.26 31.64 -1.55
CA ILE A 166 4.60 30.33 -1.72
C ILE A 166 3.97 30.13 -3.11
N ARG A 167 3.70 31.23 -3.83
CA ARG A 167 3.17 31.16 -5.20
C ARG A 167 4.14 30.52 -6.18
N ILE A 168 5.45 30.66 -5.93
CA ILE A 168 6.50 30.09 -6.78
C ILE A 168 6.47 28.54 -6.73
N PRO A 169 6.60 27.89 -5.55
CA PRO A 169 6.52 26.44 -5.47
C PRO A 169 5.16 25.91 -5.95
N ALA A 170 4.07 26.60 -5.66
CA ALA A 170 2.75 26.20 -6.13
C ALA A 170 2.67 26.21 -7.67
N ALA A 171 3.16 27.28 -8.32
CA ALA A 171 3.17 27.38 -9.78
C ALA A 171 4.09 26.33 -10.43
N ILE A 172 5.30 26.12 -9.90
CA ILE A 172 6.25 25.13 -10.44
C ILE A 172 5.70 23.72 -10.25
N THR A 173 5.19 23.41 -9.05
CA THR A 173 4.59 22.08 -8.77
C THR A 173 3.39 21.84 -9.68
N ALA A 174 2.50 22.84 -9.82
CA ALA A 174 1.36 22.75 -10.73
C ALA A 174 1.81 22.50 -12.18
N LEU A 175 2.77 23.30 -12.68
CA LEU A 175 3.28 23.15 -14.04
C LEU A 175 3.84 21.76 -14.33
N LEU A 176 4.56 21.18 -13.37
CA LEU A 176 5.19 19.84 -13.53
C LEU A 176 4.26 18.68 -13.23
N CYS A 177 3.18 18.90 -12.46
CA CYS A 177 2.24 17.85 -12.08
C CYS A 177 0.95 17.86 -12.90
N LEU A 178 0.45 19.02 -13.34
CA LEU A 178 -0.80 19.16 -14.10
C LEU A 178 -0.85 18.34 -15.39
N PRO A 179 0.20 18.24 -16.21
CA PRO A 179 0.17 17.40 -17.42
C PRO A 179 -0.24 15.97 -17.12
N TRP A 180 0.19 15.43 -15.98
CA TRP A 180 -0.15 14.06 -15.56
C TRP A 180 -1.60 13.93 -15.10
N LEU A 181 -2.20 14.99 -14.56
CA LEU A 181 -3.60 14.98 -14.14
C LEU A 181 -4.58 14.88 -15.32
N PHE A 182 -4.19 15.36 -16.51
CA PHE A 182 -5.02 15.21 -17.71
C PHE A 182 -5.16 13.76 -18.18
N PHE A 183 -4.19 12.91 -17.88
CA PHE A 183 -4.24 11.49 -18.21
C PHE A 183 -5.03 10.65 -17.20
N LEU A 184 -5.13 11.11 -15.94
CA LEU A 184 -5.78 10.35 -14.86
C LEU A 184 -7.28 10.06 -15.10
N PRO A 185 -8.13 10.96 -15.63
CA PRO A 185 -9.54 10.67 -15.87
C PRO A 185 -9.78 9.59 -16.93
N ALA A 186 -9.05 9.64 -18.05
CA ALA A 186 -9.12 8.62 -19.08
C ALA A 186 -8.69 7.26 -18.54
N LEU A 187 -7.64 7.25 -17.74
CA LEU A 187 -7.11 6.08 -17.07
C LEU A 187 -8.08 5.53 -16.03
N SER A 188 -8.68 6.39 -15.19
CA SER A 188 -9.62 5.95 -14.15
C SER A 188 -10.85 5.28 -14.76
N LYS A 189 -11.35 5.78 -15.88
CA LYS A 189 -12.47 5.20 -16.61
C LYS A 189 -12.12 3.77 -17.06
N GLN A 190 -10.96 3.55 -17.65
CA GLN A 190 -10.55 2.24 -18.14
C GLN A 190 -10.25 1.26 -17.00
N ILE A 191 -9.63 1.74 -15.92
CA ILE A 191 -9.43 0.95 -14.71
C ILE A 191 -10.77 0.54 -14.13
N THR A 192 -11.71 1.47 -14.03
CA THR A 192 -13.05 1.18 -13.54
C THR A 192 -13.77 0.18 -14.45
N GLU A 193 -13.70 0.33 -15.76
CA GLU A 193 -14.25 -0.63 -16.70
C GLU A 193 -13.60 -2.01 -16.60
N PHE A 194 -12.30 -2.08 -16.44
CA PHE A 194 -11.59 -3.34 -16.21
C PHE A 194 -11.98 -4.00 -14.89
N TYR A 195 -12.00 -3.26 -13.79
CA TYR A 195 -12.36 -3.81 -12.48
C TYR A 195 -13.86 -4.12 -12.38
N THR A 196 -14.75 -3.32 -12.97
CA THR A 196 -16.18 -3.61 -12.99
C THR A 196 -16.51 -4.81 -13.86
N SER A 197 -15.79 -5.02 -14.95
CA SER A 197 -15.93 -6.24 -15.75
C SER A 197 -15.35 -7.48 -15.06
N SER A 198 -14.33 -7.30 -14.20
CA SER A 198 -13.62 -8.38 -13.50
C SER A 198 -14.17 -8.66 -12.10
N SER A 199 -14.83 -7.67 -11.48
CA SER A 199 -15.37 -7.77 -10.13
C SER A 199 -16.64 -6.93 -9.98
N PRO A 200 -17.82 -7.55 -9.88
CA PRO A 200 -19.11 -6.86 -9.72
C PRO A 200 -19.27 -6.11 -8.39
N TYR A 201 -18.23 -6.05 -7.56
CA TYR A 201 -18.27 -5.52 -6.20
C TYR A 201 -17.77 -4.08 -6.07
N ILE A 202 -17.40 -3.39 -7.16
CA ILE A 202 -16.95 -2.00 -7.08
C ILE A 202 -18.15 -1.07 -7.14
N ASP A 203 -18.48 -0.52 -5.98
CA ASP A 203 -19.55 0.46 -5.80
C ASP A 203 -19.00 1.88 -5.97
N THR A 204 -19.23 2.50 -7.12
CA THR A 204 -18.82 3.90 -7.42
C THR A 204 -19.88 4.92 -7.02
N SER A 205 -20.92 4.53 -6.30
CA SER A 205 -21.94 5.45 -5.77
C SER A 205 -21.36 6.32 -4.63
N SER A 206 -22.07 7.40 -4.31
CA SER A 206 -21.71 8.24 -3.13
C SER A 206 -21.65 7.44 -1.84
N LEU A 207 -22.51 6.43 -1.70
CA LEU A 207 -22.49 5.50 -0.57
C LEU A 207 -21.24 4.58 -0.64
N GLY A 208 -20.79 4.21 -1.84
CA GLY A 208 -19.55 3.45 -2.07
C GLY A 208 -18.33 4.19 -1.51
N TYR A 209 -18.19 5.48 -1.80
CA TYR A 209 -17.10 6.30 -1.26
C TYR A 209 -17.12 6.39 0.26
N LEU A 210 -18.30 6.53 0.87
CA LEU A 210 -18.42 6.50 2.32
C LEU A 210 -17.99 5.15 2.90
N LYS A 211 -18.35 4.04 2.26
CA LYS A 211 -17.91 2.69 2.67
C LYS A 211 -16.39 2.54 2.57
N HIS A 212 -15.78 3.07 1.51
CA HIS A 212 -14.33 3.05 1.36
C HIS A 212 -13.66 3.89 2.46
N PHE A 213 -14.19 5.07 2.77
CA PHE A 213 -13.70 5.90 3.88
C PHE A 213 -13.75 5.15 5.22
N VAL A 214 -14.88 4.53 5.53
CA VAL A 214 -15.03 3.69 6.73
C VAL A 214 -14.07 2.49 6.68
N GLY A 215 -13.87 1.88 5.50
CA GLY A 215 -12.89 0.82 5.30
C GLY A 215 -11.47 1.26 5.64
N PHE A 216 -11.06 2.47 5.26
CA PHE A 216 -9.76 3.03 5.66
C PHE A 216 -9.67 3.30 7.16
N LEU A 217 -10.74 3.77 7.80
CA LEU A 217 -10.77 3.91 9.26
C LEU A 217 -10.56 2.57 9.96
N PHE A 218 -11.13 1.48 9.44
CA PHE A 218 -10.85 0.13 9.97
C PHE A 218 -9.40 -0.30 9.78
N GLN A 219 -8.80 -0.01 8.62
CA GLN A 219 -7.37 -0.29 8.40
C GLN A 219 -6.49 0.49 9.40
N VAL A 220 -6.78 1.77 9.60
CA VAL A 220 -6.09 2.60 10.61
C VAL A 220 -6.26 2.00 12.00
N ASN A 221 -7.51 1.67 12.39
CA ASN A 221 -7.81 1.09 13.70
C ASN A 221 -7.05 -0.23 13.92
N ASN A 222 -7.05 -1.12 12.95
CA ASN A 222 -6.55 -2.48 13.15
C ASN A 222 -5.03 -2.56 13.21
N TYR A 223 -4.32 -1.62 12.58
CA TYR A 223 -2.89 -1.76 12.35
C TYR A 223 -2.03 -0.60 12.85
N ILE A 224 -2.61 0.60 13.09
CA ILE A 224 -1.80 1.80 13.34
C ILE A 224 -2.28 2.55 14.57
N PHE A 225 -3.53 3.00 14.58
CA PHE A 225 -4.05 3.93 15.58
C PHE A 225 -5.41 3.49 16.10
N PRO A 226 -5.52 3.13 17.40
CA PRO A 226 -6.79 2.72 17.98
C PRO A 226 -7.79 3.87 17.99
N LEU A 227 -8.85 3.78 17.19
CA LEU A 227 -9.86 4.84 17.06
C LEU A 227 -10.60 5.14 18.36
N ILE A 228 -10.59 4.20 19.31
CA ILE A 228 -11.13 4.44 20.66
C ILE A 228 -10.43 5.60 21.37
N LEU A 229 -9.22 5.96 20.98
CA LEU A 229 -8.51 7.10 21.55
C LEU A 229 -9.03 8.45 21.04
N VAL A 230 -9.78 8.49 19.94
CA VAL A 230 -10.34 9.73 19.38
C VAL A 230 -11.31 10.42 20.36
N PRO A 231 -12.28 9.72 20.98
CA PRO A 231 -13.12 10.34 22.01
C PRO A 231 -12.33 10.94 23.18
N PHE A 232 -11.23 10.28 23.60
CA PHE A 232 -10.40 10.83 24.68
C PHE A 232 -9.77 12.17 24.31
N ILE A 233 -9.45 12.40 23.02
CA ILE A 233 -8.93 13.69 22.57
C ILE A 233 -9.97 14.80 22.77
N VAL A 234 -11.26 14.49 22.55
CA VAL A 234 -12.37 15.44 22.73
C VAL A 234 -12.58 15.76 24.22
N PHE A 235 -12.39 14.78 25.10
CA PHE A 235 -12.55 14.94 26.55
C PHE A 235 -11.29 15.48 27.26
N LEU A 236 -10.13 15.49 26.58
CA LEU A 236 -8.96 16.15 27.15
C LEU A 236 -9.28 17.64 27.34
N PRO A 237 -8.90 18.27 28.48
CA PRO A 237 -9.16 19.69 28.75
C PRO A 237 -8.27 20.59 27.90
N ILE A 238 -8.30 20.39 26.59
CA ILE A 238 -7.55 21.14 25.63
C ILE A 238 -8.42 22.31 25.19
N LYS A 239 -8.20 23.46 25.78
CA LYS A 239 -8.96 24.70 25.44
C LYS A 239 -8.86 25.08 23.97
N LYS A 240 -7.76 24.75 23.28
CA LYS A 240 -7.55 24.90 21.82
C LYS A 240 -6.47 23.91 21.37
N PHE A 241 -6.70 23.26 20.25
CA PHE A 241 -5.61 22.55 19.59
C PHE A 241 -4.54 23.55 19.15
N SER A 242 -3.28 23.24 19.45
CA SER A 242 -2.17 24.05 18.91
C SER A 242 -2.17 23.95 17.38
N ARG A 243 -1.69 24.99 16.71
CA ARG A 243 -1.55 25.01 15.24
C ARG A 243 -0.90 23.73 14.69
N PRO A 244 0.22 23.21 15.24
CA PRO A 244 0.82 21.99 14.76
C PRO A 244 -0.08 20.77 14.85
N ILE A 245 -0.84 20.61 15.93
CA ILE A 245 -1.76 19.47 16.10
C ILE A 245 -2.95 19.59 15.15
N SER A 246 -3.46 20.81 14.92
CA SER A 246 -4.50 21.05 13.91
C SER A 246 -4.05 20.64 12.51
N LEU A 247 -2.78 20.90 12.14
CA LEU A 247 -2.19 20.50 10.87
C LEU A 247 -2.30 18.96 10.70
N LEU A 248 -1.92 18.20 11.73
CA LEU A 248 -1.92 16.75 11.67
C LEU A 248 -3.33 16.19 11.44
N PHE A 249 -4.34 16.67 12.17
CA PHE A 249 -5.72 16.24 11.98
C PHE A 249 -6.27 16.58 10.60
N ILE A 250 -6.03 17.80 10.14
CA ILE A 250 -6.49 18.23 8.81
C ILE A 250 -5.85 17.37 7.71
N CYS A 251 -4.54 17.13 7.79
CA CYS A 251 -3.85 16.30 6.81
C CYS A 251 -4.35 14.85 6.80
N ILE A 252 -4.54 14.22 7.96
CA ILE A 252 -5.10 12.86 8.04
C ILE A 252 -6.49 12.80 7.41
N PHE A 253 -7.36 13.73 7.76
CA PHE A 253 -8.72 13.76 7.22
C PHE A 253 -8.72 13.82 5.68
N PHE A 254 -7.92 14.70 5.09
CA PHE A 254 -7.87 14.83 3.63
C PHE A 254 -7.14 13.68 2.94
N ILE A 255 -6.12 13.07 3.56
CA ILE A 255 -5.50 11.83 3.05
C ILE A 255 -6.55 10.70 3.00
N LEU A 256 -7.32 10.50 4.07
CA LEU A 256 -8.37 9.48 4.10
C LEU A 256 -9.48 9.78 3.09
N LEU A 257 -9.86 11.05 2.96
CA LEU A 257 -10.90 11.48 2.02
C LEU A 257 -10.48 11.23 0.55
N THR A 258 -9.27 11.62 0.18
CA THR A 258 -8.77 11.38 -1.17
C THR A 258 -8.52 9.90 -1.44
N ALA A 259 -8.02 9.15 -0.46
CA ALA A 259 -7.84 7.71 -0.58
C ALA A 259 -9.18 6.98 -0.77
N SER A 260 -10.29 7.50 -0.22
CA SER A 260 -11.61 6.88 -0.37
C SER A 260 -12.14 6.91 -1.82
N LEU A 261 -11.52 7.70 -2.69
CA LEU A 261 -11.76 7.63 -4.14
C LEU A 261 -11.23 6.32 -4.75
N HIS A 262 -10.38 5.60 -4.03
CA HIS A 262 -9.89 4.29 -4.45
C HIS A 262 -10.92 3.20 -4.14
N SER A 263 -11.15 2.30 -5.09
CA SER A 263 -12.17 1.26 -5.00
C SER A 263 -11.92 0.18 -3.92
N ILE A 264 -10.69 0.05 -3.46
CA ILE A 264 -10.28 -0.97 -2.48
C ILE A 264 -9.56 -0.29 -1.31
N PRO A 265 -10.11 -0.32 -0.08
CA PRO A 265 -9.47 0.28 1.08
C PRO A 265 -8.31 -0.59 1.59
N GLN A 266 -7.12 -0.34 1.07
CA GLN A 266 -5.87 -0.98 1.51
C GLN A 266 -4.95 0.03 2.18
N LEU A 267 -4.27 -0.40 3.25
CA LEU A 267 -3.39 0.45 4.05
C LEU A 267 -2.27 1.13 3.23
N GLN A 268 -1.82 0.50 2.15
CA GLN A 268 -0.82 1.07 1.24
C GLN A 268 -1.24 2.38 0.56
N TYR A 269 -2.54 2.68 0.47
CA TYR A 269 -3.07 3.91 -0.14
C TYR A 269 -3.24 5.07 0.84
N ILE A 270 -2.89 4.84 2.11
CA ILE A 270 -2.85 5.85 3.17
C ILE A 270 -1.52 5.83 3.93
N ALA A 271 -0.46 5.34 3.31
CA ALA A 271 0.84 5.19 3.94
C ALA A 271 1.42 6.54 4.42
N ALA A 272 1.13 7.63 3.70
CA ALA A 272 1.48 8.99 4.11
C ALA A 272 0.87 9.39 5.47
N SER A 273 -0.23 8.81 5.88
CA SER A 273 -0.85 9.08 7.18
C SER A 273 -0.13 8.39 8.36
N ILE A 274 0.65 7.34 8.10
CA ILE A 274 1.29 6.52 9.15
C ILE A 274 2.18 7.38 10.08
N PRO A 275 3.15 8.16 9.59
CA PRO A 275 3.98 9.00 10.45
C PRO A 275 3.15 10.02 11.23
N ILE A 276 2.13 10.60 10.62
CA ILE A 276 1.26 11.60 11.26
C ILE A 276 0.46 10.96 12.41
N LEU A 277 -0.09 9.78 12.19
CA LEU A 277 -0.84 9.01 13.19
C LEU A 277 0.04 8.64 14.39
N PHE A 278 1.31 8.30 14.17
CA PHE A 278 2.22 7.99 15.27
C PHE A 278 2.64 9.22 16.08
N ILE A 279 2.75 10.40 15.45
CA ILE A 279 2.92 11.66 16.20
C ILE A 279 1.73 11.87 17.13
N LEU A 280 0.50 11.73 16.62
CA LEU A 280 -0.71 11.86 17.42
C LEU A 280 -0.79 10.80 18.53
N LEU A 281 -0.39 9.56 18.23
CA LEU A 281 -0.41 8.48 19.22
C LEU A 281 0.58 8.74 20.36
N GLY A 282 1.80 9.18 20.04
CA GLY A 282 2.79 9.60 21.03
C GLY A 282 2.33 10.81 21.86
N TRP A 283 1.69 11.79 21.21
CA TRP A 283 1.13 12.97 21.87
C TRP A 283 -0.02 12.59 22.82
N ILE A 284 -0.93 11.70 22.41
CA ILE A 284 -2.01 11.18 23.27
C ILE A 284 -1.44 10.41 24.45
N ASN A 285 -0.47 9.53 24.23
CA ASN A 285 0.18 8.76 25.28
C ASN A 285 0.74 9.68 26.39
N LEU A 286 1.43 10.75 25.99
CA LEU A 286 1.93 11.75 26.95
C LEU A 286 0.79 12.41 27.73
N HIS A 287 -0.32 12.79 27.09
CA HIS A 287 -1.42 13.49 27.74
C HIS A 287 -2.26 12.58 28.65
N LEU A 288 -2.41 11.31 28.30
CA LEU A 288 -3.12 10.32 29.13
C LEU A 288 -2.34 9.99 30.41
N PHE A 289 -1.00 9.94 30.33
CA PHE A 289 -0.16 9.45 31.43
C PHE A 289 0.93 10.46 31.83
N LYS A 290 0.56 11.74 31.94
CA LYS A 290 1.48 12.89 32.18
C LYS A 290 2.50 12.68 33.29
N SER A 291 2.14 11.96 34.35
CA SER A 291 2.95 11.84 35.56
C SER A 291 3.80 10.58 35.64
N SER A 292 3.65 9.63 34.69
CA SER A 292 4.29 8.32 34.83
C SER A 292 4.85 7.80 33.53
N VAL A 293 6.16 7.90 33.36
CA VAL A 293 6.88 7.27 32.25
C VAL A 293 6.65 5.75 32.21
N PHE A 294 6.46 5.12 33.37
CA PHE A 294 6.16 3.70 33.46
C PHE A 294 4.81 3.36 32.81
N GLN A 295 3.75 4.12 33.09
CA GLN A 295 2.43 3.91 32.47
C GLN A 295 2.48 4.17 30.97
N GLN A 296 3.19 5.22 30.53
CA GLN A 296 3.41 5.49 29.09
C GLN A 296 4.10 4.32 28.39
N SER A 297 5.10 3.74 29.04
CA SER A 297 5.85 2.59 28.50
C SER A 297 5.01 1.32 28.44
N ILE A 298 4.23 1.03 29.49
CA ILE A 298 3.32 -0.12 29.50
C ILE A 298 2.27 0.02 28.40
N PHE A 299 1.63 1.18 28.29
CA PHE A 299 0.63 1.42 27.26
C PHE A 299 1.23 1.26 25.85
N SER A 300 2.44 1.81 25.64
CA SER A 300 3.17 1.64 24.38
C SER A 300 3.49 0.16 24.09
N ALA A 301 3.92 -0.59 25.09
CA ALA A 301 4.16 -2.03 24.95
C ALA A 301 2.89 -2.80 24.54
N PHE A 302 1.73 -2.47 25.15
CA PHE A 302 0.46 -3.07 24.73
C PHE A 302 0.12 -2.77 23.26
N LEU A 303 0.35 -1.52 22.81
CA LEU A 303 0.10 -1.13 21.43
C LEU A 303 1.05 -1.81 20.42
N ILE A 304 2.31 -2.04 20.82
CA ILE A 304 3.33 -2.67 19.96
C ILE A 304 3.14 -4.18 19.88
N PHE A 305 2.99 -4.84 21.02
CA PHE A 305 3.01 -6.31 21.06
C PHE A 305 1.64 -6.94 20.82
N SER A 306 0.54 -6.21 21.03
CA SER A 306 -0.81 -6.72 20.83
C SER A 306 -1.74 -5.68 20.19
N ASN A 307 -2.82 -6.15 19.59
CA ASN A 307 -3.90 -5.31 19.13
C ASN A 307 -5.07 -5.18 20.13
N LEU A 308 -4.84 -5.47 21.41
CA LEU A 308 -5.87 -5.48 22.44
C LEU A 308 -6.62 -4.15 22.53
N VAL A 309 -5.89 -3.04 22.61
CA VAL A 309 -6.47 -1.68 22.66
C VAL A 309 -7.26 -1.34 21.40
N HIS A 310 -6.87 -1.90 20.27
CA HIS A 310 -7.54 -1.71 18.99
C HIS A 310 -8.86 -2.49 18.91
N VAL A 311 -8.90 -3.70 19.44
CA VAL A 311 -9.97 -4.68 19.24
C VAL A 311 -10.96 -4.73 20.40
N ALA A 312 -10.51 -4.57 21.65
CA ALA A 312 -11.38 -4.70 22.83
C ALA A 312 -12.64 -3.79 22.78
N PRO A 313 -12.54 -2.52 22.35
CA PRO A 313 -13.73 -1.66 22.24
C PRO A 313 -14.69 -2.07 21.12
N LEU A 314 -14.23 -2.85 20.14
CA LEU A 314 -15.04 -3.30 19.02
C LEU A 314 -15.80 -4.60 19.32
N ILE A 315 -15.45 -5.32 20.39
CA ILE A 315 -16.12 -6.58 20.78
C ILE A 315 -17.60 -6.38 21.07
N PRO A 316 -18.02 -5.37 21.87
CA PRO A 316 -19.44 -5.10 22.10
C PRO A 316 -20.18 -4.72 20.82
N VAL A 317 -19.54 -3.91 19.96
CA VAL A 317 -20.10 -3.53 18.65
C VAL A 317 -20.31 -4.76 17.78
N LYS A 318 -19.36 -5.70 17.82
CA LYS A 318 -19.47 -6.99 17.16
C LYS A 318 -20.70 -7.78 17.61
N GLN A 319 -20.94 -7.83 18.91
CA GLN A 319 -22.09 -8.54 19.48
C GLN A 319 -23.42 -7.89 19.11
N LEU A 320 -23.47 -6.54 19.09
CA LEU A 320 -24.66 -5.78 18.73
C LEU A 320 -24.99 -5.84 17.23
N LEU A 321 -23.95 -5.92 16.37
CA LEU A 321 -24.12 -5.96 14.92
C LEU A 321 -24.29 -7.39 14.37
N GLN A 322 -24.34 -8.43 15.20
CA GLN A 322 -24.65 -9.76 14.71
C GLN A 322 -26.03 -9.73 14.04
N PRO A 323 -26.14 -9.89 12.72
CA PRO A 323 -27.44 -9.90 12.06
C PRO A 323 -28.24 -11.06 12.64
N PRO A 324 -29.53 -10.89 12.91
CA PRO A 324 -30.40 -12.02 13.16
C PRO A 324 -30.25 -12.97 11.98
N ARG A 325 -30.13 -14.26 12.23
CA ARG A 325 -30.11 -15.30 11.17
C ARG A 325 -31.36 -15.14 10.30
N SER A 326 -31.25 -14.39 9.24
CA SER A 326 -32.32 -14.14 8.30
C SER A 326 -31.92 -14.71 6.93
N ASP A 327 -32.78 -15.60 6.43
CA ASP A 327 -32.62 -16.31 5.15
C ASP A 327 -32.83 -15.45 3.90
N SER A 328 -32.79 -14.11 4.01
CA SER A 328 -33.06 -13.22 2.89
C SER A 328 -31.82 -12.81 2.11
N LYS A 329 -31.85 -12.99 0.80
CA LYS A 329 -30.77 -12.69 -0.15
C LYS A 329 -30.31 -11.22 -0.19
N SER A 330 -31.06 -10.27 0.40
CA SER A 330 -30.68 -8.86 0.48
C SER A 330 -29.61 -8.57 1.56
N SER A 331 -29.32 -9.51 2.42
CA SER A 331 -28.29 -9.37 3.47
C SER A 331 -26.84 -9.64 2.97
N LEU A 332 -26.67 -10.27 1.82
CA LEU A 332 -25.37 -10.75 1.31
C LEU A 332 -24.28 -9.67 1.19
N TYR A 333 -24.67 -8.45 0.89
CA TYR A 333 -23.70 -7.35 0.71
C TYR A 333 -23.25 -6.73 2.04
N LEU A 334 -24.19 -6.44 2.93
CA LEU A 334 -23.92 -6.02 4.31
C LEU A 334 -23.16 -7.12 5.06
N GLU A 335 -23.47 -8.38 4.76
CA GLU A 335 -22.79 -9.55 5.28
C GLU A 335 -21.32 -9.63 4.83
N GLY A 336 -20.98 -9.29 3.58
CA GLY A 336 -19.60 -9.26 3.09
C GLY A 336 -18.73 -8.22 3.81
N VAL A 337 -19.22 -7.00 3.98
CA VAL A 337 -18.53 -5.93 4.74
C VAL A 337 -18.44 -6.30 6.21
N TYR A 338 -19.51 -6.85 6.77
CA TYR A 338 -19.58 -7.34 8.13
C TYR A 338 -18.62 -8.51 8.35
N GLN A 339 -18.57 -9.50 7.46
CA GLN A 339 -17.66 -10.64 7.54
C GLN A 339 -16.20 -10.20 7.41
N ALA A 340 -15.89 -9.23 6.56
CA ALA A 340 -14.56 -8.64 6.47
C ALA A 340 -14.18 -7.95 7.78
N PHE A 341 -15.07 -7.12 8.35
CA PHE A 341 -14.90 -6.49 9.66
C PHE A 341 -14.72 -7.53 10.77
N MET A 342 -15.56 -8.58 10.80
CA MET A 342 -15.49 -9.62 11.83
C MET A 342 -14.24 -10.50 11.76
N ARG A 343 -13.69 -10.72 10.57
CA ARG A 343 -12.40 -11.41 10.40
C ARG A 343 -11.24 -10.60 10.95
N GLU A 344 -11.32 -9.28 10.86
CA GLU A 344 -10.29 -8.36 11.34
C GLU A 344 -10.34 -8.17 12.88
N VAL A 345 -11.53 -8.27 13.50
CA VAL A 345 -11.72 -8.14 14.95
C VAL A 345 -11.32 -9.43 15.67
N LYS A 346 -10.03 -9.76 15.61
CA LYS A 346 -9.44 -10.89 16.36
C LYS A 346 -8.26 -10.40 17.17
N PHE A 347 -8.14 -10.91 18.40
CA PHE A 347 -6.95 -10.66 19.21
C PHE A 347 -5.71 -11.27 18.54
N LYS A 348 -4.67 -10.47 18.36
CA LYS A 348 -3.44 -10.87 17.69
C LYS A 348 -2.23 -10.24 18.38
N PHE A 349 -1.16 -10.98 18.46
CA PHE A 349 0.17 -10.48 18.81
C PHE A 349 0.96 -10.19 17.53
N ILE A 350 0.61 -9.12 16.81
CA ILE A 350 1.06 -8.85 15.44
C ILE A 350 2.59 -8.80 15.35
N PHE A 351 3.25 -8.09 16.28
CA PHE A 351 4.71 -7.96 16.28
C PHE A 351 5.41 -9.30 16.55
N LEU A 352 4.90 -10.10 17.50
CA LEU A 352 5.47 -11.42 17.80
C LEU A 352 5.27 -12.40 16.65
N GLN A 353 4.14 -12.34 15.97
CA GLN A 353 3.88 -13.13 14.76
C GLN A 353 4.87 -12.78 13.65
N TYR A 354 5.07 -11.48 13.41
CA TYR A 354 6.03 -10.98 12.43
C TYR A 354 7.46 -11.43 12.77
N TRP A 355 7.87 -11.36 14.04
CA TRP A 355 9.16 -11.84 14.49
C TRP A 355 9.32 -13.34 14.26
N GLY A 356 8.29 -14.13 14.54
CA GLY A 356 8.26 -15.55 14.24
C GLY A 356 8.41 -15.85 12.75
N GLU A 357 7.79 -15.04 11.88
CA GLU A 357 7.96 -15.17 10.42
C GLU A 357 9.36 -14.76 9.95
N LEU A 358 10.00 -13.77 10.59
CA LEU A 358 11.38 -13.38 10.29
C LEU A 358 12.41 -14.46 10.68
N ALA A 359 12.17 -15.14 11.79
CA ALA A 359 13.06 -16.19 12.28
C ALA A 359 12.98 -17.47 11.43
N ASN A 360 11.93 -17.61 10.60
CA ASN A 360 11.75 -18.78 9.75
C ASN A 360 11.94 -18.41 8.27
N PRO A 361 12.66 -19.22 7.48
CA PRO A 361 12.80 -18.96 6.06
C PRO A 361 11.42 -19.03 5.37
N TYR A 362 11.13 -18.05 4.51
CA TYR A 362 9.93 -18.07 3.71
C TYR A 362 9.96 -19.27 2.74
N ARG A 363 8.95 -20.13 2.85
CA ARG A 363 8.76 -21.31 1.98
C ARG A 363 7.41 -21.22 1.28
N GLY A 364 7.17 -20.12 0.57
CA GLY A 364 5.91 -19.91 -0.14
C GLY A 364 5.87 -20.58 -1.51
N PRO A 365 4.68 -20.57 -2.15
CA PRO A 365 4.48 -21.17 -3.48
C PRO A 365 5.46 -20.65 -4.53
N LEU A 366 5.74 -19.33 -4.53
CA LEU A 366 6.66 -18.73 -5.50
C LEU A 366 8.08 -19.33 -5.41
N ASN A 367 8.61 -19.56 -4.19
CA ASN A 367 9.93 -20.15 -4.06
C ASN A 367 10.00 -21.56 -4.65
N LYS A 368 8.92 -22.35 -4.47
CA LYS A 368 8.84 -23.68 -5.07
C LYS A 368 8.80 -23.62 -6.59
N ILE A 369 8.04 -22.67 -7.14
CA ILE A 369 7.96 -22.45 -8.60
C ILE A 369 9.32 -22.01 -9.13
N VAL A 370 9.98 -21.06 -8.48
CA VAL A 370 11.31 -20.58 -8.88
C VAL A 370 12.33 -21.73 -8.86
N SER A 371 12.41 -22.48 -7.75
CA SER A 371 13.32 -23.64 -7.66
C SER A 371 13.04 -24.72 -8.70
N PHE A 372 11.78 -24.94 -9.05
CA PHE A 372 11.44 -25.83 -10.14
C PHE A 372 11.96 -25.32 -11.49
N PHE A 373 11.78 -24.03 -11.78
CA PHE A 373 12.24 -23.45 -13.03
C PHE A 373 13.77 -23.28 -13.12
N GLU A 374 14.49 -23.24 -12.00
CA GLU A 374 15.98 -23.30 -12.01
C GLU A 374 16.49 -24.59 -12.62
N THR A 375 15.71 -25.68 -12.54
CA THR A 375 16.09 -27.00 -13.07
C THR A 375 15.44 -27.35 -14.40
N HIS A 376 14.23 -26.84 -14.68
CA HIS A 376 13.41 -27.25 -15.83
C HIS A 376 13.19 -26.14 -16.86
N GLY A 377 13.43 -24.87 -16.48
CA GLY A 377 13.18 -23.72 -17.33
C GLY A 377 14.44 -23.21 -18.02
N LYS A 378 14.26 -22.59 -19.19
CA LYS A 378 15.33 -21.89 -19.91
C LYS A 378 15.04 -20.41 -19.98
N LYS A 379 16.06 -19.56 -19.76
CA LYS A 379 15.93 -18.12 -19.87
C LYS A 379 15.39 -17.72 -21.24
N GLY A 380 14.39 -16.84 -21.26
CA GLY A 380 13.74 -16.38 -22.49
C GLY A 380 12.50 -17.18 -22.89
N GLU A 381 12.21 -18.31 -22.24
CA GLU A 381 10.92 -19.01 -22.42
C GLU A 381 9.77 -18.12 -22.00
N THR A 382 8.60 -18.36 -22.60
CA THR A 382 7.37 -17.64 -22.28
C THR A 382 6.58 -18.34 -21.19
N CYS A 383 6.08 -17.59 -20.20
CA CYS A 383 5.32 -18.15 -19.09
C CYS A 383 4.05 -17.35 -18.81
N TYR A 384 2.97 -18.07 -18.57
CA TYR A 384 1.73 -17.54 -18.03
C TYR A 384 1.56 -17.92 -16.56
N ILE A 385 1.32 -16.94 -15.73
CA ILE A 385 0.88 -17.11 -14.33
C ILE A 385 -0.13 -16.02 -13.99
N ASP A 386 -1.14 -16.33 -13.19
CA ASP A 386 -2.22 -15.38 -12.85
C ASP A 386 -1.73 -14.26 -11.92
N ASN A 387 -0.89 -14.61 -10.96
CA ASN A 387 -0.37 -13.66 -9.96
C ASN A 387 1.16 -13.75 -9.88
N GLU A 388 1.80 -12.66 -9.42
CA GLU A 388 3.25 -12.58 -9.21
C GLU A 388 4.08 -12.66 -10.50
N LEU A 389 3.52 -12.19 -11.63
CA LEU A 389 4.22 -12.18 -12.92
C LEU A 389 5.59 -11.50 -12.82
N GLU A 390 5.64 -10.30 -12.27
CA GLU A 390 6.87 -9.51 -12.18
C GLU A 390 7.92 -10.20 -11.31
N SER A 391 7.48 -10.84 -10.23
CA SER A 391 8.38 -11.57 -9.35
C SER A 391 8.95 -12.81 -10.04
N LEU A 392 8.11 -13.57 -10.74
CA LEU A 392 8.56 -14.75 -11.48
C LEU A 392 9.51 -14.36 -12.61
N ALA A 393 9.17 -13.34 -13.40
CA ALA A 393 10.06 -12.80 -14.44
C ALA A 393 11.43 -12.40 -13.90
N PHE A 394 11.44 -11.75 -12.73
CA PHE A 394 12.68 -11.29 -12.10
C PHE A 394 13.62 -12.44 -11.73
N TYR A 395 13.09 -13.54 -11.17
CA TYR A 395 13.91 -14.66 -10.73
C TYR A 395 14.28 -15.63 -11.87
N THR A 396 13.39 -15.83 -12.85
CA THR A 396 13.61 -16.83 -13.90
C THR A 396 14.13 -16.25 -15.21
N GLY A 397 13.92 -14.94 -15.44
CA GLY A 397 14.21 -14.30 -16.72
C GLY A 397 13.25 -14.71 -17.85
N PHE A 398 12.09 -15.27 -17.51
CA PHE A 398 11.05 -15.62 -18.46
C PHE A 398 10.35 -14.39 -19.02
N ARG A 399 9.88 -14.48 -20.26
CA ARG A 399 8.96 -13.52 -20.84
C ARG A 399 7.54 -13.84 -20.35
N MET A 400 6.95 -12.97 -19.57
CA MET A 400 5.60 -13.19 -19.06
C MET A 400 4.55 -12.83 -20.12
N ILE A 401 3.53 -13.69 -20.23
CA ILE A 401 2.36 -13.49 -21.10
C ILE A 401 1.18 -13.04 -20.24
N HIS A 402 0.57 -11.92 -20.61
CA HIS A 402 -0.60 -11.38 -19.94
C HIS A 402 -1.92 -12.00 -20.45
N ASN A 403 -2.99 -11.86 -19.66
CA ASN A 403 -4.33 -12.37 -20.00
C ASN A 403 -4.83 -11.90 -21.36
N SER A 404 -4.49 -10.68 -21.77
CA SER A 404 -4.85 -10.10 -23.06
C SER A 404 -4.07 -10.70 -24.23
N GLU A 405 -2.84 -11.12 -24.01
CA GLU A 405 -1.94 -11.71 -25.01
C GLU A 405 -2.20 -13.21 -25.24
N LEU A 406 -2.88 -13.86 -24.28
CA LEU A 406 -3.28 -15.25 -24.43
C LEU A 406 -4.24 -15.35 -25.63
N THR A 407 -3.77 -15.88 -26.74
CA THR A 407 -4.58 -16.15 -27.94
C THR A 407 -4.33 -17.58 -28.38
N ASN A 408 -5.17 -18.11 -29.25
CA ASN A 408 -4.93 -19.43 -29.84
C ASN A 408 -3.65 -19.50 -30.69
N LYS A 409 -3.07 -18.32 -30.99
CA LYS A 409 -1.80 -18.18 -31.75
C LYS A 409 -0.59 -17.92 -30.84
N SER A 410 -0.84 -17.41 -29.61
CA SER A 410 0.21 -17.09 -28.63
C SER A 410 0.16 -18.13 -27.51
N ILE A 411 0.77 -19.28 -27.76
CA ILE A 411 0.82 -20.42 -26.83
C ILE A 411 2.05 -20.24 -25.95
N PRO A 412 1.89 -20.09 -24.60
CA PRO A 412 3.03 -20.00 -23.68
C PRO A 412 3.81 -21.30 -23.63
N ASP A 413 5.12 -21.22 -23.47
CA ASP A 413 5.96 -22.41 -23.22
C ASP A 413 5.60 -23.05 -21.86
N TRP A 414 5.22 -22.22 -20.88
CA TRP A 414 4.81 -22.64 -19.56
C TRP A 414 3.50 -22.00 -19.12
N ILE A 415 2.63 -22.77 -18.47
CA ILE A 415 1.42 -22.28 -17.79
C ILE A 415 1.50 -22.72 -16.34
N VAL A 416 1.38 -21.78 -15.40
CA VAL A 416 1.41 -22.03 -13.95
C VAL A 416 0.05 -21.70 -13.35
N LEU A 417 -0.62 -22.68 -12.79
CA LEU A 417 -1.92 -22.54 -12.13
C LEU A 417 -1.80 -22.92 -10.66
N ARG A 418 -2.30 -22.06 -9.76
CA ARG A 418 -2.16 -22.24 -8.31
C ARG A 418 -3.51 -22.38 -7.62
N GLY A 419 -3.59 -23.39 -6.74
CA GLY A 419 -4.69 -23.60 -5.82
C GLY A 419 -6.00 -24.08 -6.46
N ASP A 420 -7.00 -24.28 -5.63
CA ASP A 420 -8.34 -24.76 -6.02
C ASP A 420 -9.09 -23.80 -6.97
N GLN A 421 -8.66 -22.54 -7.05
CA GLN A 421 -9.23 -21.57 -7.98
C GLN A 421 -9.18 -22.03 -9.43
N TRP A 422 -8.24 -22.92 -9.74
CA TRP A 422 -7.96 -23.44 -11.07
C TRP A 422 -8.30 -24.93 -11.22
N ALA A 423 -9.02 -25.51 -10.24
CA ALA A 423 -9.49 -26.88 -10.39
C ALA A 423 -10.18 -27.02 -11.75
N LEU A 424 -9.57 -27.79 -12.62
CA LEU A 424 -10.00 -28.00 -14.01
C LEU A 424 -11.39 -28.68 -14.11
N HIS A 425 -11.89 -29.18 -12.99
CA HIS A 425 -13.04 -30.08 -12.95
C HIS A 425 -14.39 -29.43 -12.64
N SER A 426 -14.45 -28.16 -12.29
CA SER A 426 -15.75 -27.51 -12.02
C SER A 426 -16.00 -26.31 -12.95
N ASP A 427 -16.92 -26.37 -13.79
CA ASP A 427 -18.25 -25.83 -13.94
C ASP A 427 -18.58 -24.77 -14.98
N GLU A 428 -19.82 -24.81 -15.41
CA GLU A 428 -20.56 -23.92 -16.32
C GLU A 428 -20.42 -22.41 -16.03
N LYS A 429 -19.99 -22.04 -14.82
CA LYS A 429 -19.74 -20.66 -14.38
C LYS A 429 -18.26 -20.21 -14.51
N ALA A 430 -17.42 -20.94 -15.24
CA ALA A 430 -16.04 -20.58 -15.41
C ALA A 430 -15.87 -19.23 -16.13
N SER A 431 -15.00 -18.36 -15.62
CA SER A 431 -14.67 -17.08 -16.26
C SER A 431 -14.17 -17.29 -17.70
N PRO A 432 -14.34 -16.29 -18.59
CA PRO A 432 -13.84 -16.38 -19.96
C PRO A 432 -12.36 -16.80 -20.05
N LEU A 433 -11.54 -16.33 -19.11
CA LEU A 433 -10.14 -16.68 -19.00
C LEU A 433 -9.92 -18.17 -18.68
N LYS A 434 -10.68 -18.72 -17.75
CA LYS A 434 -10.62 -20.16 -17.43
C LYS A 434 -11.00 -21.04 -18.61
N LYS A 435 -12.06 -20.64 -19.35
CA LYS A 435 -12.48 -21.35 -20.56
C LYS A 435 -11.36 -21.36 -21.61
N LYS A 436 -10.71 -20.22 -21.80
CA LYS A 436 -9.60 -20.05 -22.75
C LYS A 436 -8.37 -20.89 -22.35
N LEU A 437 -7.96 -20.87 -21.09
CA LEU A 437 -6.84 -21.69 -20.61
C LEU A 437 -7.13 -23.18 -20.75
N ARG A 438 -8.35 -23.64 -20.44
CA ARG A 438 -8.76 -25.03 -20.67
C ARG A 438 -8.67 -25.42 -22.14
N PHE A 439 -9.09 -24.53 -23.03
CA PHE A 439 -9.00 -24.77 -24.48
C PHE A 439 -7.54 -24.91 -24.92
N ILE A 440 -6.65 -24.02 -24.48
CA ILE A 440 -5.22 -24.06 -24.77
C ILE A 440 -4.60 -25.36 -24.27
N LEU A 441 -4.85 -25.75 -23.01
CA LEU A 441 -4.29 -26.95 -22.39
C LEU A 441 -4.77 -28.24 -23.07
N ARG A 442 -6.05 -28.33 -23.47
CA ARG A 442 -6.60 -29.52 -24.14
C ARG A 442 -6.07 -29.70 -25.56
N ASN A 443 -5.86 -28.59 -26.29
CA ASN A 443 -5.52 -28.65 -27.71
C ASN A 443 -4.01 -28.78 -27.97
N ASN A 444 -3.14 -28.52 -26.99
CA ASN A 444 -1.70 -28.43 -27.20
C ASN A 444 -0.89 -29.47 -26.43
N GLN A 445 -1.53 -30.51 -25.89
CA GLN A 445 -0.85 -31.68 -25.28
C GLN A 445 0.28 -31.31 -24.31
N TYR A 446 0.03 -30.35 -23.40
CA TYR A 446 1.02 -29.94 -22.40
C TYR A 446 1.41 -31.11 -21.48
N GLU A 447 2.70 -31.22 -21.19
CA GLU A 447 3.21 -32.06 -20.12
C GLU A 447 2.88 -31.43 -18.77
N GLN A 448 2.28 -32.19 -17.85
CA GLN A 448 1.85 -31.69 -16.55
C GLN A 448 2.84 -32.09 -15.45
N PHE A 449 3.21 -31.13 -14.63
CA PHE A 449 3.97 -31.28 -13.40
C PHE A 449 3.12 -30.79 -12.21
N GLU A 450 3.24 -31.45 -11.06
CA GLU A 450 2.55 -31.07 -9.84
C GLU A 450 3.54 -30.79 -8.72
N LEU A 451 3.36 -29.65 -8.05
CA LEU A 451 4.12 -29.27 -6.89
C LEU A 451 3.18 -29.00 -5.71
N ASN A 452 3.55 -29.48 -4.54
CA ASN A 452 2.87 -29.16 -3.29
C ASN A 452 3.68 -28.12 -2.52
N ALA A 453 3.11 -26.95 -2.27
CA ALA A 453 3.73 -25.89 -1.50
C ALA A 453 3.03 -25.73 -0.16
N PRO A 454 3.69 -26.08 0.96
CA PRO A 454 3.14 -25.82 2.27
C PRO A 454 3.13 -24.33 2.55
N VAL A 455 1.97 -23.78 2.90
CA VAL A 455 1.82 -22.41 3.37
C VAL A 455 1.60 -22.46 4.87
N LYS A 456 2.65 -22.16 5.64
CA LYS A 456 2.53 -22.01 7.08
C LYS A 456 2.10 -20.55 7.37
N ARG A 457 0.85 -20.37 7.77
CA ARG A 457 0.40 -19.18 8.47
C ARG A 457 0.31 -19.48 9.97
N VAL A 458 0.50 -18.47 10.80
CA VAL A 458 0.55 -18.62 12.27
C VAL A 458 -0.66 -19.38 12.84
N ASN A 459 -1.81 -19.33 12.20
CA ASN A 459 -3.04 -19.97 12.65
C ASN A 459 -3.58 -21.08 11.73
N ASN A 460 -2.98 -21.28 10.56
CA ASN A 460 -3.41 -22.34 9.62
C ASN A 460 -2.22 -22.73 8.75
N SER A 461 -1.84 -23.99 8.79
CA SER A 461 -0.99 -24.57 7.75
C SER A 461 -1.91 -25.23 6.71
N TYR A 462 -1.76 -24.87 5.46
CA TYR A 462 -2.44 -25.52 4.35
C TYR A 462 -1.44 -25.74 3.20
N GLU A 463 -1.72 -26.72 2.38
CA GLU A 463 -0.94 -26.98 1.18
C GLU A 463 -1.65 -26.35 -0.02
N ILE A 464 -0.89 -25.70 -0.87
CA ILE A 464 -1.35 -25.22 -2.17
C ILE A 464 -0.79 -26.18 -3.21
N GLN A 465 -1.67 -26.82 -3.97
CA GLN A 465 -1.28 -27.54 -5.18
C GLN A 465 -0.97 -26.52 -6.28
N ILE A 466 0.13 -26.74 -6.96
CA ILE A 466 0.59 -25.93 -8.08
C ILE A 466 0.70 -26.87 -9.28
N HIS A 467 -0.04 -26.57 -10.32
CA HIS A 467 0.02 -27.30 -11.57
C HIS A 467 0.84 -26.48 -12.59
N LEU A 468 1.90 -27.09 -13.09
CA LEU A 468 2.73 -26.49 -14.13
C LEU A 468 2.53 -27.31 -15.40
N PHE A 469 2.38 -26.62 -16.50
CA PHE A 469 2.16 -27.23 -17.81
C PHE A 469 3.24 -26.74 -18.77
N LYS A 470 3.98 -27.67 -19.37
CA LYS A 470 5.01 -27.39 -20.37
C LYS A 470 4.53 -27.71 -21.76
N SER A 471 4.66 -26.78 -22.69
CA SER A 471 4.31 -26.98 -24.08
C SER A 471 5.30 -27.92 -24.78
N PRO A 472 4.86 -28.93 -25.55
CA PRO A 472 5.75 -29.77 -26.34
C PRO A 472 6.41 -29.00 -27.48
N ILE A 473 5.87 -27.85 -27.88
CA ILE A 473 6.32 -27.04 -29.03
C ILE A 473 7.56 -26.18 -28.69
N SER A 474 7.96 -26.08 -27.43
CA SER A 474 9.09 -25.25 -27.00
C SER A 474 10.45 -25.78 -27.44
N ALA A 475 10.54 -27.02 -27.88
CA ALA A 475 11.81 -27.66 -28.28
C ALA A 475 12.32 -27.26 -29.69
N ASP A 476 11.46 -26.71 -30.56
CA ASP A 476 11.77 -26.49 -31.97
C ASP A 476 11.94 -25.01 -32.38
N LYS A 477 12.00 -24.07 -31.39
CA LYS A 477 12.20 -22.63 -31.65
C LYS A 477 13.63 -22.17 -31.33
N VAL A 478 14.63 -22.98 -31.64
CA VAL A 478 16.04 -22.56 -31.59
C VAL A 478 16.57 -22.33 -33.02
#